data_d79e2dc05225748548aa3936623684a9
#
_entry.id   d79e2dc05225748548aa3936623684a9
#
_cell.length_a   1.000
_cell.length_b   1.000
_cell.length_c   1.000
_cell.angle_alpha   90.00
_cell.angle_beta   90.00
_cell.angle_gamma   90.00
#
_symmetry.space_group_name_H-M   'P 1'
#
loop_
_entity.id
_entity.type
_entity.pdbx_description
1 polymer ?
#
loop_
_entity_poly.entity_id
_entity_poly.type
_entity_poly.pdbx_seq_one_letter_code
_entity_poly.pdbx_strand_id
1 'polypeptide(L)'
;MGTPSKITFQSLLAALAAAAEPTRLRLLALLAEAELTVTELVAILGQSQPRVSRHLKLLVEAGLVERHREGAWVFFFIAPA
;
A
#
# COMPACT_ATOMS: atom_id res chain seq x y z
N MET A 1 24.35 20.82 5.48
CA MET A 1 23.21 20.43 6.24
C MET A 1 22.21 19.65 5.38
N GLY A 2 21.72 18.62 5.88
CA GLY A 2 20.83 17.77 5.12
C GLY A 2 19.40 18.30 5.09
N THR A 3 18.62 17.76 4.16
CA THR A 3 17.20 17.99 4.14
C THR A 3 16.57 17.36 5.37
N PRO A 4 15.66 18.04 6.05
CA PRO A 4 14.96 17.43 7.16
C PRO A 4 14.24 16.18 6.71
N SER A 5 14.35 15.13 7.48
CA SER A 5 13.59 13.94 7.22
C SER A 5 12.10 14.22 7.43
N LYS A 6 11.29 13.74 6.52
CA LYS A 6 9.83 13.78 6.68
C LYS A 6 9.32 12.62 7.51
N ILE A 7 10.20 11.68 7.85
CA ILE A 7 9.83 10.53 8.65
C ILE A 7 10.03 10.90 10.11
N THR A 8 8.93 11.00 10.83
CA THR A 8 8.96 11.18 12.28
C THR A 8 8.91 9.81 12.94
N PHE A 9 9.20 9.77 14.23
CA PHE A 9 9.07 8.55 15.00
C PHE A 9 7.64 8.00 14.92
N GLN A 10 6.65 8.88 15.03
CA GLN A 10 5.25 8.44 14.95
C GLN A 10 4.88 7.95 13.56
N SER A 11 5.35 8.61 12.51
CA SER A 11 5.07 8.14 11.15
C SER A 11 5.75 6.79 10.88
N LEU A 12 6.94 6.58 11.43
CA LEU A 12 7.62 5.30 11.34
C LEU A 12 6.83 4.20 12.05
N LEU A 13 6.35 4.48 13.27
CA LEU A 13 5.52 3.53 14.01
C LEU A 13 4.25 3.19 13.24
N ALA A 14 3.59 4.18 12.65
CA ALA A 14 2.39 3.95 11.85
C ALA A 14 2.68 3.07 10.64
N ALA A 15 3.79 3.29 9.96
CA ALA A 15 4.18 2.49 8.81
C ALA A 15 4.47 1.04 9.22
N LEU A 16 5.20 0.86 10.33
CA LEU A 16 5.49 -0.49 10.83
C LEU A 16 4.23 -1.21 11.28
N ALA A 17 3.32 -0.52 11.94
CA ALA A 17 2.05 -1.09 12.36
C ALA A 17 1.21 -1.51 11.16
N ALA A 18 1.14 -0.66 10.13
CA ALA A 18 0.41 -0.99 8.90
C ALA A 18 1.00 -2.21 8.20
N ALA A 19 2.33 -2.33 8.18
CA ALA A 19 3.00 -3.45 7.53
C ALA A 19 2.95 -4.74 8.34
N ALA A 20 2.66 -4.67 9.64
CA ALA A 20 2.76 -5.84 10.52
C ALA A 20 1.62 -6.85 10.35
N GLU A 21 0.54 -6.47 9.66
CA GLU A 21 -0.58 -7.37 9.46
C GLU A 21 -0.31 -8.25 8.23
N PRO A 22 -0.58 -9.58 8.29
CA PRO A 22 -0.17 -10.50 7.21
C PRO A 22 -0.69 -10.15 5.83
N THR A 23 -1.95 -9.74 5.71
CA THR A 23 -2.52 -9.40 4.40
C THR A 23 -1.84 -8.15 3.84
N ARG A 24 -1.61 -7.16 4.68
CA ARG A 24 -0.94 -5.93 4.23
C ARG A 24 0.50 -6.19 3.84
N LEU A 25 1.18 -7.08 4.56
CA LEU A 25 2.55 -7.46 4.19
C LEU A 25 2.58 -8.16 2.83
N ARG A 26 1.60 -9.03 2.56
CA ARG A 26 1.47 -9.67 1.25
C ARG A 26 1.20 -8.65 0.15
N LEU A 27 0.33 -7.67 0.43
CA LEU A 27 0.06 -6.61 -0.55
C LEU A 27 1.34 -5.84 -0.88
N LEU A 28 2.12 -5.49 0.12
CA LEU A 28 3.39 -4.80 -0.11
C LEU A 28 4.35 -5.64 -0.95
N ALA A 29 4.43 -6.93 -0.69
CA ALA A 29 5.28 -7.83 -1.45
C ALA A 29 4.84 -7.90 -2.92
N LEU A 30 3.54 -8.00 -3.17
CA LEU A 30 3.01 -8.02 -4.54
C LEU A 30 3.27 -6.70 -5.25
N LEU A 31 3.02 -5.58 -4.58
CA LEU A 31 3.20 -4.26 -5.18
C LEU A 31 4.68 -3.90 -5.35
N ALA A 32 5.58 -4.58 -4.66
CA ALA A 32 7.01 -4.43 -4.91
C ALA A 32 7.40 -5.01 -6.28
N GLU A 33 6.60 -5.92 -6.82
CA GLU A 33 6.88 -6.57 -8.11
C GLU A 33 6.19 -5.87 -9.27
N ALA A 34 5.03 -5.25 -9.06
CA ALA A 34 4.24 -4.66 -10.14
C ALA A 34 3.20 -3.70 -9.59
N GLU A 35 2.80 -2.74 -10.42
CA GLU A 35 1.60 -1.95 -10.14
C GLU A 35 0.39 -2.81 -10.45
N LEU A 36 -0.57 -2.84 -9.55
CA LEU A 36 -1.72 -3.73 -9.67
C LEU A 36 -3.00 -3.00 -9.31
N THR A 37 -4.10 -3.45 -9.92
CA THR A 37 -5.43 -2.96 -9.59
C THR A 37 -6.02 -3.77 -8.44
N VAL A 38 -7.08 -3.24 -7.82
CA VAL A 38 -7.82 -3.98 -6.78
C VAL A 38 -8.32 -5.31 -7.32
N THR A 39 -8.84 -5.33 -8.55
CA THR A 39 -9.36 -6.56 -9.14
C THR A 39 -8.27 -7.62 -9.24
N GLU A 40 -7.08 -7.24 -9.66
CA GLU A 40 -5.95 -8.16 -9.74
C GLU A 40 -5.54 -8.66 -8.35
N LEU A 41 -5.49 -7.76 -7.38
CA LEU A 41 -5.11 -8.13 -6.01
C LEU A 41 -6.14 -9.06 -5.37
N VAL A 42 -7.43 -8.82 -5.61
CA VAL A 42 -8.51 -9.70 -5.14
C VAL A 42 -8.32 -11.10 -5.72
N ALA A 43 -8.02 -11.20 -7.00
CA ALA A 43 -7.82 -12.49 -7.64
C ALA A 43 -6.61 -13.23 -7.07
N ILE A 44 -5.51 -12.51 -6.85
CA ILE A 44 -4.27 -13.12 -6.33
C ILE A 44 -4.44 -13.56 -4.88
N LEU A 45 -5.05 -12.72 -4.04
CA LEU A 45 -5.15 -12.99 -2.62
C LEU A 45 -6.30 -13.92 -2.26
N GLY A 46 -7.30 -14.04 -3.12
CA GLY A 46 -8.49 -14.83 -2.83
C GLY A 46 -9.33 -14.27 -1.71
N GLN A 47 -9.25 -12.96 -1.48
CA GLN A 47 -10.04 -12.26 -0.46
C GLN A 47 -11.07 -11.36 -1.13
N SER A 48 -12.09 -10.97 -0.37
CA SER A 48 -13.13 -10.12 -0.91
C SER A 48 -12.60 -8.73 -1.27
N GLN A 49 -13.25 -8.10 -2.25
CA GLN A 49 -12.86 -6.77 -2.70
C GLN A 49 -12.95 -5.73 -1.56
N PRO A 50 -14.00 -5.72 -0.71
CA PRO A 50 -14.02 -4.77 0.40
C PRO A 50 -12.86 -4.95 1.38
N ARG A 51 -12.45 -6.20 1.66
CA ARG A 51 -11.32 -6.44 2.55
C ARG A 51 -10.01 -5.94 1.95
N VAL A 52 -9.78 -6.24 0.69
CA VAL A 52 -8.56 -5.80 0.01
C VAL A 52 -8.53 -4.28 -0.08
N SER A 53 -9.65 -3.65 -0.43
CA SER A 53 -9.74 -2.19 -0.50
C SER A 53 -9.47 -1.54 0.84
N ARG A 54 -9.97 -2.12 1.94
CA ARG A 54 -9.73 -1.60 3.27
C ARG A 54 -8.25 -1.66 3.65
N HIS A 55 -7.60 -2.78 3.36
CA HIS A 55 -6.16 -2.91 3.63
C HIS A 55 -5.35 -1.94 2.80
N LEU A 56 -5.70 -1.76 1.52
CA LEU A 56 -5.02 -0.80 0.66
C LEU A 56 -5.18 0.63 1.19
N LYS A 57 -6.38 0.98 1.65
CA LYS A 57 -6.61 2.29 2.23
C LYS A 57 -5.69 2.55 3.43
N LEU A 58 -5.55 1.56 4.31
CA LEU A 58 -4.67 1.69 5.46
C LEU A 58 -3.20 1.87 5.04
N LEU A 59 -2.77 1.16 4.01
CA LEU A 59 -1.41 1.30 3.48
C LEU A 59 -1.19 2.66 2.83
N VAL A 60 -2.19 3.18 2.13
CA VAL A 60 -2.12 4.53 1.54
C VAL A 60 -2.03 5.58 2.65
N GLU A 61 -2.87 5.45 3.68
CA GLU A 61 -2.87 6.38 4.81
C GLU A 61 -1.55 6.35 5.58
N ALA A 62 -0.91 5.19 5.63
CA ALA A 62 0.40 5.04 6.27
C ALA A 62 1.56 5.53 5.40
N GLY A 63 1.30 5.95 4.17
CA GLY A 63 2.34 6.45 3.26
C GLY A 63 3.18 5.36 2.61
N LEU A 64 2.78 4.10 2.69
CA LEU A 64 3.52 2.98 2.12
C LEU A 64 3.12 2.66 0.68
N VAL A 65 1.90 3.02 0.30
CA VAL A 65 1.33 2.73 -1.01
C VAL A 65 0.72 4.00 -1.57
N GLU A 66 0.83 4.17 -2.87
CA GLU A 66 0.16 5.24 -3.60
C GLU A 66 -0.73 4.64 -4.67
N ARG A 67 -1.64 5.45 -5.17
CA ARG A 67 -2.52 5.03 -6.24
C ARG A 67 -2.59 6.12 -7.30
N HIS A 68 -2.81 5.70 -8.55
CA HIS A 68 -3.11 6.65 -9.61
C HIS A 68 -4.15 6.05 -10.55
N ARG A 69 -4.89 6.94 -11.19
CA ARG A 69 -5.92 6.55 -12.15
C ARG A 69 -5.40 6.65 -13.56
N GLU A 70 -5.69 5.62 -14.35
CA GLU A 70 -5.50 5.64 -15.80
C GLU A 70 -6.83 5.23 -16.46
N GLY A 71 -7.55 6.19 -17.00
CA GLY A 71 -8.86 5.90 -17.56
C GLY A 71 -9.81 5.37 -16.49
N ALA A 72 -10.37 4.21 -16.74
CA ALA A 72 -11.28 3.54 -15.79
C ALA A 72 -10.55 2.72 -14.72
N TRP A 73 -9.22 2.62 -14.80
CA TRP A 73 -8.44 1.77 -13.91
C TRP A 73 -7.74 2.59 -12.85
N VAL A 74 -7.69 2.05 -11.64
CA VAL A 74 -6.90 2.61 -10.55
C VAL A 74 -5.82 1.61 -10.19
N PHE A 75 -4.57 2.03 -10.30
CA PHE A 75 -3.40 1.21 -10.00
C PHE A 75 -2.83 1.59 -8.65
N PHE A 76 -2.37 0.59 -7.92
CA PHE A 76 -1.66 0.77 -6.65
C PHE A 76 -0.21 0.38 -6.83
N PHE A 77 0.67 1.09 -6.15
CA PHE A 77 2.12 0.86 -6.25
C PHE A 77 2.80 1.30 -4.95
N ILE A 78 4.01 0.79 -4.74
CA ILE A 78 4.79 1.17 -3.56
C ILE A 78 5.15 2.65 -3.68
N ALA A 79 4.93 3.38 -2.59
CA ALA A 79 5.26 4.80 -2.56
C ALA A 79 6.78 4.99 -2.73
N PRO A 80 7.20 5.95 -3.57
CA PRO A 80 8.62 6.22 -3.72
C PRO A 80 9.22 6.77 -2.42
N ALA A 81 10.49 6.44 -2.21
CA ALA A 81 11.22 6.86 -1.02
C ALA A 81 11.44 8.38 -0.99
#